data_43ccbc2dd3ffc373b882ef974a977ef8
#
_entry.id   43ccbc2dd3ffc373b882ef974a977ef8
#
_cell.length_a   1.000
_cell.length_b   1.000
_cell.length_c   1.000
_cell.angle_alpha   90.00
_cell.angle_beta   90.00
_cell.angle_gamma   90.00
#
_symmetry.space_group_name_H-M   'P 1'
#
loop_
_entity.id
_entity.type
_entity.pdbx_description
1 polymer ?
#
loop_
_entity_poly.entity_id
_entity_poly.type
_entity_poly.pdbx_seq_one_letter_code
_entity_poly.pdbx_strand_id
1 'polypeptide(L)'
;MEVERLDSAANAIVPENATLQKLATGYTWTEGPVWIRGGYLLFAEIPSNTIRKVAPGQPATIFLKPSGYLGGAPFGGREPGSNGMTLDAHGRLTVAGHGQRDVYRVDSLGAPGRHTILADSYQGKRLNSPNDLVYRSDGSLYFTDPPYGLPMQNDSDPGKELKVNGVYRLAGALDQNPGAAPQRDKLELLVSDLPRPNGIAFSPDEKFLYVSNTGPQKTWMRYPVKPDGSLGPGELFCDASSDTRAGNPDGIKVDRAGNVYGAGPGGVWIFSPAGKHLATILVPEVVSNLNWGGPDGRSLFITASSSVYQMDLKVAAVRR
;
A
#
# COMPACT_ATOMS: atom_id res chain seq x y z
N MET A 1 1.95 -13.88 23.36
CA MET A 1 2.47 -14.58 22.16
C MET A 1 2.23 -13.63 21.01
N GLU A 2 3.28 -13.26 20.28
CA GLU A 2 3.18 -12.24 19.22
C GLU A 2 2.85 -12.83 17.83
N VAL A 3 2.83 -14.16 17.72
CA VAL A 3 2.52 -14.85 16.46
C VAL A 3 1.65 -16.07 16.73
N GLU A 4 0.48 -16.09 16.13
CA GLU A 4 -0.41 -17.23 16.04
C GLU A 4 0.03 -18.11 14.87
N ARG A 5 0.55 -19.32 15.15
CA ARG A 5 1.03 -20.25 14.12
C ARG A 5 -0.07 -21.27 13.83
N LEU A 6 -0.54 -21.28 12.61
CA LEU A 6 -1.63 -22.14 12.14
C LEU A 6 -1.12 -23.35 11.36
N ASP A 7 0.12 -23.24 10.85
CA ASP A 7 0.79 -24.30 10.10
C ASP A 7 2.30 -24.32 10.40
N SER A 8 2.91 -25.51 10.38
CA SER A 8 4.34 -25.67 10.63
C SER A 8 5.24 -24.96 9.61
N ALA A 9 4.74 -24.69 8.39
CA ALA A 9 5.47 -23.93 7.38
C ALA A 9 5.76 -22.49 7.84
N ALA A 10 4.98 -21.93 8.77
CA ALA A 10 5.27 -20.65 9.39
C ALA A 10 6.64 -20.59 10.08
N ASN A 11 7.18 -21.74 10.52
CA ASN A 11 8.50 -21.81 11.18
C ASN A 11 9.66 -21.49 10.24
N ALA A 12 9.48 -21.68 8.94
CA ALA A 12 10.47 -21.27 7.93
C ALA A 12 10.47 -19.76 7.68
N ILE A 13 9.41 -19.06 8.07
CA ILE A 13 9.17 -17.66 7.81
C ILE A 13 9.45 -16.80 9.04
N VAL A 14 8.83 -17.14 10.17
CA VAL A 14 8.89 -16.36 11.41
C VAL A 14 9.80 -17.07 12.42
N PRO A 15 10.83 -16.39 13.00
CA PRO A 15 11.64 -16.94 14.08
C PRO A 15 10.77 -17.35 15.29
N GLU A 16 11.21 -18.35 16.05
CA GLU A 16 10.52 -18.78 17.28
C GLU A 16 10.45 -17.67 18.32
N ASN A 17 11.52 -16.91 18.41
CA ASN A 17 11.71 -15.78 19.33
C ASN A 17 11.48 -14.43 18.65
N ALA A 18 10.70 -14.36 17.55
CA ALA A 18 10.37 -13.11 16.91
C ALA A 18 9.66 -12.17 17.90
N THR A 19 10.07 -10.92 17.92
CA THR A 19 9.50 -9.86 18.75
C THR A 19 8.98 -8.71 17.89
N LEU A 20 7.83 -8.17 18.26
CA LEU A 20 7.24 -7.01 17.62
C LEU A 20 7.72 -5.75 18.34
N GLN A 21 8.58 -4.98 17.69
CA GLN A 21 9.15 -3.75 18.24
C GLN A 21 8.33 -2.55 17.79
N LYS A 22 7.92 -1.67 18.73
CA LYS A 22 7.29 -0.40 18.40
C LYS A 22 8.37 0.64 18.11
N LEU A 23 8.43 1.14 16.88
CA LEU A 23 9.43 2.13 16.43
C LEU A 23 9.00 3.56 16.66
N ALA A 24 7.71 3.85 16.45
CA ALA A 24 7.16 5.19 16.58
C ALA A 24 5.68 5.11 16.95
N THR A 25 5.16 6.13 17.64
CA THR A 25 3.76 6.20 18.11
C THR A 25 3.32 7.65 18.30
N GLY A 26 2.03 7.87 18.57
CA GLY A 26 1.47 9.20 18.82
C GLY A 26 0.87 9.84 17.58
N TYR A 27 0.50 9.03 16.59
CA TYR A 27 -0.18 9.44 15.36
C TYR A 27 -1.68 9.18 15.45
N THR A 28 -2.41 9.57 14.42
CA THR A 28 -3.86 9.29 14.32
C THR A 28 -4.11 8.09 13.42
N TRP A 29 -3.51 8.08 12.21
CA TRP A 29 -3.59 6.96 11.28
C TRP A 29 -2.35 6.91 10.40
N THR A 30 -1.54 5.88 10.63
CA THR A 30 -0.30 5.64 9.88
C THR A 30 -0.54 4.71 8.70
N GLU A 31 0.14 4.95 7.56
CA GLU A 31 -0.01 4.22 6.31
C GLU A 31 1.27 4.17 5.48
N GLY A 32 1.24 3.42 4.40
CA GLY A 32 2.19 3.42 3.31
C GLY A 32 3.66 3.34 3.70
N PRO A 33 4.09 2.36 4.52
CA PRO A 33 5.49 2.29 4.93
C PRO A 33 6.37 1.95 3.73
N VAL A 34 7.48 2.66 3.56
CA VAL A 34 8.48 2.37 2.54
C VAL A 34 9.89 2.59 3.08
N TRP A 35 10.74 1.56 2.94
CA TRP A 35 12.13 1.64 3.37
C TRP A 35 12.99 2.29 2.30
N ILE A 36 13.74 3.31 2.68
CA ILE A 36 14.69 3.99 1.81
C ILE A 36 16.09 3.39 2.04
N ARG A 37 16.80 3.07 0.97
CA ARG A 37 18.16 2.48 1.02
C ARG A 37 19.16 3.31 1.82
N GLY A 38 18.86 4.59 2.07
CA GLY A 38 19.62 5.45 2.97
C GLY A 38 19.48 5.14 4.47
N GLY A 39 18.79 4.04 4.85
CA GLY A 39 18.74 3.54 6.22
C GLY A 39 17.61 4.14 7.05
N TYR A 40 16.48 4.49 6.46
CA TYR A 40 15.32 5.00 7.16
C TYR A 40 14.00 4.57 6.51
N LEU A 41 12.94 4.58 7.31
CA LEU A 41 11.57 4.34 6.89
C LEU A 41 10.86 5.67 6.64
N LEU A 42 10.11 5.75 5.54
CA LEU A 42 9.04 6.73 5.35
C LEU A 42 7.69 6.06 5.62
N PHE A 43 6.75 6.82 6.18
CA PHE A 43 5.36 6.40 6.33
C PHE A 43 4.43 7.61 6.26
N ALA A 44 3.22 7.42 5.78
CA ALA A 44 2.21 8.46 5.74
C ALA A 44 1.53 8.58 7.12
N GLU A 45 1.24 9.80 7.53
CA GLU A 45 0.27 10.11 8.57
C GLU A 45 -0.86 10.90 7.92
N ILE A 46 -1.91 10.19 7.51
CA ILE A 46 -2.93 10.72 6.60
C ILE A 46 -3.66 11.92 7.19
N PRO A 47 -4.19 11.86 8.45
CA PRO A 47 -4.95 12.98 9.01
C PRO A 47 -4.14 14.26 9.19
N SER A 48 -2.83 14.16 9.41
CA SER A 48 -1.96 15.34 9.54
C SER A 48 -1.45 15.88 8.21
N ASN A 49 -1.78 15.22 7.10
CA ASN A 49 -1.31 15.56 5.76
C ASN A 49 0.22 15.58 5.67
N THR A 50 0.87 14.52 6.21
CA THR A 50 2.33 14.44 6.26
C THR A 50 2.85 13.07 5.84
N ILE A 51 4.04 13.06 5.22
CA ILE A 51 4.92 11.90 5.20
C ILE A 51 5.96 12.11 6.30
N ARG A 52 6.11 11.10 7.15
CA ARG A 52 7.07 11.05 8.25
C ARG A 52 8.29 10.22 7.86
N LYS A 53 9.41 10.55 8.48
CA LYS A 53 10.68 9.82 8.36
C LYS A 53 11.11 9.35 9.73
N VAL A 54 11.43 8.07 9.88
CA VAL A 54 12.03 7.49 11.10
C VAL A 54 13.26 6.66 10.73
N ALA A 55 14.38 6.94 11.38
CA ALA A 55 15.57 6.10 11.34
C ALA A 55 15.66 5.29 12.64
N PRO A 56 16.29 4.09 12.63
CA PRO A 56 16.47 3.28 13.82
C PRO A 56 17.09 4.09 14.98
N GLY A 57 16.44 4.05 16.15
CA GLY A 57 16.91 4.75 17.35
C GLY A 57 16.76 6.28 17.32
N GLN A 58 16.11 6.84 16.32
CA GLN A 58 15.88 8.29 16.20
C GLN A 58 14.37 8.62 16.28
N PRO A 59 14.00 9.78 16.82
CA PRO A 59 12.62 10.25 16.77
C PRO A 59 12.18 10.50 15.32
N ALA A 60 10.90 10.27 15.05
CA ALA A 60 10.36 10.54 13.73
C ALA A 60 10.27 12.05 13.46
N THR A 61 10.59 12.44 12.23
CA THR A 61 10.54 13.82 11.74
C THR A 61 9.59 13.95 10.55
N ILE A 62 9.23 15.17 10.17
CA ILE A 62 8.46 15.42 8.94
C ILE A 62 9.42 15.34 7.74
N PHE A 63 9.07 14.49 6.76
CA PHE A 63 9.76 14.41 5.48
C PHE A 63 9.11 15.31 4.42
N LEU A 64 7.77 15.29 4.34
CA LEU A 64 7.00 16.12 3.40
C LEU A 64 5.70 16.60 4.06
N LYS A 65 5.40 17.88 3.90
CA LYS A 65 4.13 18.50 4.31
C LYS A 65 3.86 19.74 3.44
N PRO A 66 2.67 19.86 2.81
CA PRO A 66 1.60 18.85 2.72
C PRO A 66 2.00 17.64 1.86
N SER A 67 1.41 16.46 2.09
CA SER A 67 1.72 15.23 1.36
C SER A 67 0.59 14.80 0.41
N GLY A 68 -0.61 15.30 0.59
CA GLY A 68 -1.79 15.03 -0.20
C GLY A 68 -2.48 16.34 -0.57
N TYR A 69 -3.49 16.75 0.20
CA TYR A 69 -4.27 17.94 -0.07
C TYR A 69 -3.44 19.24 -0.06
N LEU A 70 -3.46 19.96 -1.18
CA LEU A 70 -2.69 21.20 -1.40
C LEU A 70 -3.55 22.47 -1.31
N GLY A 71 -4.86 22.35 -1.08
CA GLY A 71 -5.77 23.48 -1.03
C GLY A 71 -5.55 24.39 0.19
N GLY A 72 -5.87 25.68 0.04
CA GLY A 72 -5.79 26.66 1.12
C GLY A 72 -6.98 26.64 2.09
N ALA A 73 -8.11 26.03 1.70
CA ALA A 73 -9.27 25.84 2.57
C ALA A 73 -9.12 24.59 3.43
N PRO A 74 -9.79 24.45 4.58
CA PRO A 74 -9.83 23.21 5.33
C PRO A 74 -10.32 22.04 4.45
N PHE A 75 -9.66 20.88 4.56
CA PHE A 75 -10.13 19.67 3.92
C PHE A 75 -11.43 19.21 4.59
N GLY A 76 -12.47 18.98 3.81
CA GLY A 76 -13.81 18.67 4.32
C GLY A 76 -13.98 17.25 4.89
N GLY A 77 -12.91 16.45 4.92
CA GLY A 77 -12.91 15.05 5.35
C GLY A 77 -11.84 14.74 6.41
N ARG A 78 -11.56 13.47 6.59
CA ARG A 78 -10.62 12.97 7.62
C ARG A 78 -9.23 12.63 7.09
N GLU A 79 -9.09 12.44 5.77
CA GLU A 79 -7.90 11.88 5.13
C GLU A 79 -7.30 12.81 4.07
N PRO A 80 -6.80 14.01 4.47
CA PRO A 80 -6.20 14.97 3.54
C PRO A 80 -4.83 14.53 2.99
N GLY A 81 -4.15 13.63 3.65
CA GLY A 81 -2.75 13.28 3.35
C GLY A 81 -2.58 12.33 2.18
N SER A 82 -1.35 11.86 2.03
CA SER A 82 -0.99 10.72 1.18
C SER A 82 -1.32 9.40 1.88
N ASN A 83 -1.45 8.31 1.11
CA ASN A 83 -1.69 6.96 1.60
C ASN A 83 -0.51 6.03 1.23
N GLY A 84 -0.69 5.06 0.36
CA GLY A 84 0.34 4.11 -0.05
C GLY A 84 1.53 4.76 -0.73
N MET A 85 2.70 4.15 -0.56
CA MET A 85 3.95 4.59 -1.17
C MET A 85 4.76 3.40 -1.68
N THR A 86 5.51 3.61 -2.76
CA THR A 86 6.46 2.63 -3.29
C THR A 86 7.67 3.34 -3.89
N LEU A 87 8.74 2.58 -4.14
CA LEU A 87 9.88 3.06 -4.94
C LEU A 87 9.79 2.52 -6.36
N ASP A 88 10.15 3.36 -7.31
CA ASP A 88 10.39 2.91 -8.67
C ASP A 88 11.79 2.27 -8.84
N ALA A 89 12.08 1.72 -10.01
CA ALA A 89 13.37 1.06 -10.29
C ALA A 89 14.59 2.00 -10.16
N HIS A 90 14.37 3.32 -10.22
CA HIS A 90 15.41 4.33 -10.00
C HIS A 90 15.53 4.78 -8.54
N GLY A 91 14.70 4.21 -7.63
CA GLY A 91 14.67 4.57 -6.22
C GLY A 91 13.94 5.88 -5.93
N ARG A 92 13.13 6.39 -6.88
CA ARG A 92 12.28 7.57 -6.67
C ARG A 92 10.99 7.16 -5.97
N LEU A 93 10.54 7.99 -5.05
CA LEU A 93 9.33 7.74 -4.27
C LEU A 93 8.09 8.06 -5.10
N THR A 94 7.19 7.08 -5.26
CA THR A 94 5.86 7.27 -5.85
C THR A 94 4.81 7.13 -4.75
N VAL A 95 3.83 8.01 -4.76
CA VAL A 95 2.90 8.27 -3.66
C VAL A 95 1.47 8.32 -4.18
N ALA A 96 0.57 7.65 -3.49
CA ALA A 96 -0.86 7.80 -3.66
C ALA A 96 -1.34 9.05 -2.89
N GLY A 97 -1.63 10.12 -3.61
CA GLY A 97 -2.06 11.42 -3.08
C GLY A 97 -3.55 11.44 -2.76
N HIS A 98 -3.92 10.79 -1.66
CA HIS A 98 -5.29 10.51 -1.26
C HIS A 98 -6.19 11.75 -1.29
N GLY A 99 -5.84 12.79 -0.51
CA GLY A 99 -6.62 14.02 -0.43
C GLY A 99 -6.53 14.90 -1.68
N GLN A 100 -5.46 14.80 -2.47
CA GLN A 100 -5.33 15.52 -3.74
C GLN A 100 -5.98 14.76 -4.90
N ARG A 101 -6.24 13.46 -4.72
CA ARG A 101 -6.87 12.57 -5.71
C ARG A 101 -5.98 12.35 -6.95
N ASP A 102 -4.70 12.12 -6.69
CA ASP A 102 -3.69 11.89 -7.73
C ASP A 102 -2.70 10.80 -7.32
N VAL A 103 -1.90 10.38 -8.27
CA VAL A 103 -0.67 9.62 -8.03
C VAL A 103 0.48 10.50 -8.49
N TYR A 104 1.44 10.75 -7.59
CA TYR A 104 2.59 11.57 -7.90
C TYR A 104 3.91 10.89 -7.56
N ARG A 105 4.98 11.32 -8.21
CA ARG A 105 6.34 10.87 -7.95
C ARG A 105 7.17 12.03 -7.41
N VAL A 106 7.83 11.81 -6.29
CA VAL A 106 8.85 12.71 -5.75
C VAL A 106 10.12 12.54 -6.59
N ASP A 107 10.49 13.55 -7.35
CA ASP A 107 11.59 13.47 -8.32
C ASP A 107 12.96 13.38 -7.64
N SER A 108 13.10 13.90 -6.40
CA SER A 108 14.31 13.80 -5.59
C SER A 108 13.99 13.73 -4.10
N LEU A 109 14.50 12.69 -3.44
CA LEU A 109 14.34 12.54 -1.98
C LEU A 109 15.05 13.65 -1.18
N GLY A 110 16.06 14.31 -1.75
CA GLY A 110 16.74 15.47 -1.16
C GLY A 110 15.97 16.79 -1.29
N ALA A 111 14.95 16.83 -2.15
CA ALA A 111 14.07 17.98 -2.38
C ALA A 111 12.62 17.49 -2.59
N PRO A 112 11.95 16.95 -1.53
CA PRO A 112 10.68 16.24 -1.68
C PRO A 112 9.52 17.13 -2.13
N GLY A 113 9.64 18.45 -2.08
CA GLY A 113 8.64 19.38 -2.60
C GLY A 113 8.54 19.42 -4.14
N ARG A 114 9.52 18.88 -4.88
CA ARG A 114 9.47 18.76 -6.34
C ARG A 114 8.90 17.39 -6.71
N HIS A 115 7.74 17.39 -7.37
CA HIS A 115 7.07 16.15 -7.76
C HIS A 115 6.42 16.26 -9.15
N THR A 116 6.23 15.09 -9.76
CA THR A 116 5.57 14.93 -11.06
C THR A 116 4.26 14.17 -10.85
N ILE A 117 3.15 14.75 -11.29
CA ILE A 117 1.86 14.05 -11.31
C ILE A 117 1.90 12.96 -12.38
N LEU A 118 1.68 11.72 -11.99
CA LEU A 118 1.63 10.58 -12.90
C LEU A 118 0.22 10.32 -13.40
N ALA A 119 -0.79 10.35 -12.50
CA ALA A 119 -2.20 10.16 -12.81
C ALA A 119 -3.08 11.03 -11.90
N ASP A 120 -4.13 11.63 -12.44
CA ASP A 120 -5.09 12.46 -11.70
C ASP A 120 -6.54 12.26 -12.16
N SER A 121 -6.73 11.64 -13.33
CA SER A 121 -8.04 11.46 -13.94
C SER A 121 -8.08 10.29 -14.90
N TYR A 122 -9.27 9.71 -15.06
CA TYR A 122 -9.58 8.67 -16.02
C TYR A 122 -10.80 9.05 -16.86
N GLN A 123 -10.68 9.03 -18.20
CA GLN A 123 -11.76 9.42 -19.13
C GLN A 123 -12.36 10.81 -18.81
N GLY A 124 -11.52 11.78 -18.48
CA GLY A 124 -11.92 13.16 -18.18
C GLY A 124 -12.54 13.37 -16.79
N LYS A 125 -12.61 12.35 -15.94
CA LYS A 125 -13.12 12.41 -14.56
C LYS A 125 -11.98 12.24 -13.58
N ARG A 126 -12.01 13.00 -12.48
CA ARG A 126 -11.01 12.86 -11.41
C ARG A 126 -11.04 11.46 -10.79
N LEU A 127 -9.87 10.94 -10.45
CA LEU A 127 -9.75 9.74 -9.63
C LEU A 127 -10.52 9.90 -8.32
N ASN A 128 -10.90 8.80 -7.68
CA ASN A 128 -11.58 8.85 -6.37
C ASN A 128 -10.60 9.31 -5.29
N SER A 129 -9.70 8.44 -4.90
CA SER A 129 -8.60 8.73 -3.98
C SER A 129 -7.60 7.57 -4.03
N PRO A 130 -6.58 7.63 -4.89
CA PRO A 130 -5.58 6.57 -5.00
C PRO A 130 -5.06 6.13 -3.64
N ASN A 131 -5.01 4.79 -3.42
CA ASN A 131 -4.79 4.24 -2.10
C ASN A 131 -3.45 3.50 -1.98
N ASP A 132 -3.24 2.36 -2.66
CA ASP A 132 -1.95 1.64 -2.66
C ASP A 132 -1.47 1.40 -4.09
N LEU A 133 -0.16 1.12 -4.25
CA LEU A 133 0.45 1.11 -5.58
C LEU A 133 1.70 0.23 -5.64
N VAL A 134 1.94 -0.34 -6.82
CA VAL A 134 3.09 -1.21 -7.08
C VAL A 134 3.57 -1.07 -8.51
N TYR A 135 4.89 -1.04 -8.73
CA TYR A 135 5.48 -1.13 -10.05
C TYR A 135 5.62 -2.58 -10.52
N ARG A 136 5.38 -2.81 -11.81
CA ARG A 136 5.80 -4.00 -12.52
C ARG A 136 7.21 -3.79 -13.09
N SER A 137 7.94 -4.87 -13.38
CA SER A 137 9.31 -4.83 -13.92
C SER A 137 9.43 -4.13 -15.29
N ASP A 138 8.32 -4.04 -16.05
CA ASP A 138 8.24 -3.30 -17.32
C ASP A 138 8.10 -1.77 -17.14
N GLY A 139 8.11 -1.27 -15.90
CA GLY A 139 7.96 0.15 -15.59
C GLY A 139 6.51 0.64 -15.54
N SER A 140 5.52 -0.23 -15.74
CA SER A 140 4.11 0.11 -15.53
C SER A 140 3.81 0.22 -14.04
N LEU A 141 2.97 1.20 -13.67
CA LEU A 141 2.47 1.40 -12.33
C LEU A 141 1.03 0.90 -12.22
N TYR A 142 0.76 0.09 -11.18
CA TYR A 142 -0.59 -0.37 -10.85
C TYR A 142 -1.00 0.25 -9.52
N PHE A 143 -2.26 0.70 -9.41
CA PHE A 143 -2.77 1.31 -8.19
C PHE A 143 -4.26 1.07 -8.01
N THR A 144 -4.72 1.18 -6.77
CA THR A 144 -6.13 1.09 -6.37
C THR A 144 -6.70 2.47 -6.12
N ASP A 145 -8.02 2.65 -6.40
CA ASP A 145 -8.69 3.95 -6.32
C ASP A 145 -10.05 3.85 -5.61
N PRO A 146 -10.09 3.48 -4.32
CA PRO A 146 -11.31 3.49 -3.50
C PRO A 146 -11.69 4.91 -3.07
N PRO A 147 -12.87 5.13 -2.44
CA PRO A 147 -13.34 6.47 -2.09
C PRO A 147 -12.89 7.00 -0.72
N TYR A 148 -11.90 6.36 -0.05
CA TYR A 148 -11.56 6.69 1.35
C TYR A 148 -11.01 8.11 1.56
N GLY A 149 -10.31 8.69 0.58
CA GLY A 149 -9.81 10.06 0.63
C GLY A 149 -10.86 11.11 0.25
N LEU A 150 -12.07 10.70 -0.13
CA LEU A 150 -13.17 11.65 -0.31
C LEU A 150 -13.73 12.10 1.06
N PRO A 151 -14.31 13.29 1.18
CA PRO A 151 -14.83 13.80 2.46
C PRO A 151 -15.78 12.85 3.20
N MET A 152 -16.70 12.17 2.48
CA MET A 152 -17.63 11.21 3.07
C MET A 152 -17.11 9.79 3.15
N GLN A 153 -15.95 9.51 2.58
CA GLN A 153 -15.26 8.20 2.56
C GLN A 153 -16.11 7.05 1.98
N ASN A 154 -17.04 7.34 1.10
CA ASN A 154 -17.94 6.35 0.52
C ASN A 154 -18.44 6.74 -0.88
N ASP A 155 -19.20 5.84 -1.52
CA ASP A 155 -19.68 6.02 -2.90
C ASP A 155 -20.78 7.09 -3.06
N SER A 156 -21.37 7.56 -1.95
CA SER A 156 -22.37 8.63 -1.95
C SER A 156 -21.75 10.02 -1.88
N ASP A 157 -20.42 10.13 -1.84
CA ASP A 157 -19.75 11.43 -1.81
C ASP A 157 -20.07 12.25 -3.06
N PRO A 158 -20.57 13.48 -2.93
CA PRO A 158 -20.94 14.31 -4.08
C PRO A 158 -19.74 14.70 -4.96
N GLY A 159 -18.51 14.63 -4.42
CA GLY A 159 -17.28 14.86 -5.17
C GLY A 159 -16.79 13.63 -5.95
N LYS A 160 -17.43 12.45 -5.80
CA LYS A 160 -17.08 11.24 -6.53
C LYS A 160 -17.57 11.32 -7.97
N GLU A 161 -16.65 11.38 -8.92
CA GLU A 161 -16.95 11.51 -10.35
C GLU A 161 -16.99 10.15 -11.07
N LEU A 162 -16.12 9.21 -10.67
CA LEU A 162 -16.08 7.87 -11.22
C LEU A 162 -17.15 6.98 -10.61
N LYS A 163 -17.82 6.16 -11.43
CA LYS A 163 -18.88 5.25 -10.98
C LYS A 163 -18.35 3.99 -10.27
N VAL A 164 -17.07 3.71 -10.42
CA VAL A 164 -16.41 2.50 -9.92
C VAL A 164 -15.30 2.85 -8.94
N ASN A 165 -14.91 1.88 -8.14
CA ASN A 165 -13.69 1.88 -7.36
C ASN A 165 -12.71 0.96 -8.09
N GLY A 166 -11.76 1.54 -8.81
CA GLY A 166 -10.98 0.84 -9.83
C GLY A 166 -9.64 0.31 -9.32
N VAL A 167 -9.14 -0.72 -10.03
CA VAL A 167 -7.71 -1.02 -10.09
C VAL A 167 -7.24 -0.56 -11.46
N TYR A 168 -6.21 0.28 -11.48
CA TYR A 168 -5.70 0.90 -12.70
C TYR A 168 -4.26 0.50 -12.99
N ARG A 169 -3.90 0.58 -14.28
CA ARG A 169 -2.52 0.48 -14.78
C ARG A 169 -2.17 1.74 -15.55
N LEU A 170 -1.02 2.31 -15.25
CA LEU A 170 -0.39 3.37 -16.04
C LEU A 170 0.85 2.82 -16.75
N ALA A 171 0.75 2.59 -18.05
CA ALA A 171 1.87 2.15 -18.86
C ALA A 171 2.92 3.26 -19.01
N GLY A 172 4.22 2.90 -18.89
CA GLY A 172 5.33 3.86 -19.04
C GLY A 172 5.46 4.89 -17.92
N ALA A 173 4.88 4.63 -16.74
CA ALA A 173 4.98 5.53 -15.59
C ALA A 173 6.43 5.80 -15.16
N LEU A 174 7.31 4.77 -15.28
CA LEU A 174 8.73 4.86 -14.93
C LEU A 174 9.46 5.93 -15.77
N ASP A 175 9.13 6.02 -17.06
CA ASP A 175 9.84 6.83 -18.05
C ASP A 175 9.27 8.26 -18.17
N GLN A 176 8.23 8.59 -17.44
CA GLN A 176 7.68 9.95 -17.45
C GLN A 176 8.71 10.95 -16.94
N ASN A 177 9.01 11.98 -17.74
CA ASN A 177 9.98 13.02 -17.38
C ASN A 177 9.51 13.82 -16.16
N PRO A 178 10.45 14.29 -15.31
CA PRO A 178 10.15 15.20 -14.22
C PRO A 178 9.40 16.46 -14.71
N GLY A 179 8.30 16.80 -14.03
CA GLY A 179 7.45 17.95 -14.35
C GLY A 179 6.59 17.81 -15.60
N ALA A 180 6.61 16.65 -16.29
CA ALA A 180 5.74 16.42 -17.44
C ALA A 180 4.26 16.32 -17.00
N ALA A 181 3.35 16.67 -17.90
CA ALA A 181 1.92 16.50 -17.69
C ALA A 181 1.52 15.03 -17.53
N PRO A 182 0.46 14.71 -16.75
CA PRO A 182 -0.02 13.35 -16.57
C PRO A 182 -0.38 12.67 -17.89
N GLN A 183 0.00 11.40 -18.05
CA GLN A 183 -0.29 10.60 -19.26
C GLN A 183 -1.68 9.94 -19.16
N ARG A 184 -2.74 10.75 -19.18
CA ARG A 184 -4.12 10.33 -18.95
C ARG A 184 -4.64 9.33 -19.97
N ASP A 185 -4.16 9.40 -21.20
CA ASP A 185 -4.45 8.50 -22.32
C ASP A 185 -3.84 7.10 -22.16
N LYS A 186 -2.84 6.96 -21.31
CA LYS A 186 -2.20 5.67 -21.00
C LYS A 186 -2.74 4.99 -19.74
N LEU A 187 -3.71 5.60 -19.06
CA LEU A 187 -4.33 5.01 -17.89
C LEU A 187 -5.42 4.02 -18.29
N GLU A 188 -5.30 2.79 -17.84
CA GLU A 188 -6.20 1.69 -18.14
C GLU A 188 -6.92 1.23 -16.87
N LEU A 189 -8.24 1.03 -16.94
CA LEU A 189 -9.03 0.39 -15.87
C LEU A 189 -8.96 -1.12 -16.06
N LEU A 190 -8.43 -1.85 -15.07
CA LEU A 190 -8.25 -3.30 -15.14
C LEU A 190 -9.31 -4.08 -14.35
N VAL A 191 -9.73 -3.56 -13.18
CA VAL A 191 -10.75 -4.18 -12.31
C VAL A 191 -11.72 -3.10 -11.87
N SER A 192 -13.03 -3.40 -11.92
CA SER A 192 -14.09 -2.43 -11.60
C SER A 192 -15.22 -2.99 -10.73
N ASP A 193 -15.10 -4.25 -10.31
CA ASP A 193 -16.13 -5.00 -9.58
C ASP A 193 -15.79 -5.21 -8.09
N LEU A 194 -14.65 -4.73 -7.62
CA LEU A 194 -14.33 -4.72 -6.20
C LEU A 194 -14.97 -3.50 -5.51
N PRO A 195 -15.77 -3.72 -4.45
CA PRO A 195 -16.38 -2.60 -3.72
C PRO A 195 -15.38 -1.66 -3.07
N ARG A 196 -14.27 -2.20 -2.55
CA ARG A 196 -13.26 -1.43 -1.79
C ARG A 196 -11.85 -1.99 -2.05
N PRO A 197 -11.32 -1.89 -3.31
CA PRO A 197 -9.95 -2.29 -3.59
C PRO A 197 -8.98 -1.45 -2.75
N ASN A 198 -7.98 -2.10 -2.14
CA ASN A 198 -7.06 -1.46 -1.21
C ASN A 198 -5.61 -1.88 -1.52
N GLY A 199 -4.95 -2.67 -0.68
CA GLY A 199 -3.58 -3.10 -0.90
C GLY A 199 -3.39 -3.86 -2.22
N ILE A 200 -2.22 -3.69 -2.84
CA ILE A 200 -1.89 -4.27 -4.14
C ILE A 200 -0.44 -4.75 -4.18
N ALA A 201 -0.20 -5.96 -4.72
CA ALA A 201 1.14 -6.52 -4.84
C ALA A 201 1.22 -7.58 -5.95
N PHE A 202 2.37 -7.69 -6.61
CA PHE A 202 2.66 -8.78 -7.56
C PHE A 202 3.31 -9.99 -6.87
N SER A 203 3.06 -11.20 -7.41
CA SER A 203 3.91 -12.36 -7.15
C SER A 203 5.36 -12.09 -7.61
N PRO A 204 6.37 -12.84 -7.09
CA PRO A 204 7.77 -12.59 -7.46
C PRO A 204 8.07 -12.74 -8.94
N ASP A 205 7.35 -13.63 -9.62
CA ASP A 205 7.44 -13.89 -11.06
C ASP A 205 6.47 -13.04 -11.90
N GLU A 206 5.73 -12.14 -11.25
CA GLU A 206 4.74 -11.23 -11.84
C GLU A 206 3.62 -11.91 -12.64
N LYS A 207 3.39 -13.21 -12.41
CA LYS A 207 2.29 -13.94 -13.04
C LYS A 207 0.94 -13.70 -12.38
N PHE A 208 0.95 -13.18 -11.15
CA PHE A 208 -0.24 -12.85 -10.38
C PHE A 208 -0.16 -11.45 -9.78
N LEU A 209 -1.30 -10.76 -9.80
CA LEU A 209 -1.55 -9.55 -9.03
C LEU A 209 -2.52 -9.88 -7.90
N TYR A 210 -2.14 -9.56 -6.68
CA TYR A 210 -3.00 -9.67 -5.50
C TYR A 210 -3.60 -8.31 -5.19
N VAL A 211 -4.90 -8.29 -4.86
CA VAL A 211 -5.61 -7.08 -4.43
C VAL A 211 -6.45 -7.41 -3.22
N SER A 212 -6.30 -6.67 -2.14
CA SER A 212 -7.19 -6.75 -1.00
C SER A 212 -8.48 -5.97 -1.24
N ASN A 213 -9.60 -6.48 -0.70
CA ASN A 213 -10.88 -5.79 -0.69
C ASN A 213 -11.35 -5.63 0.76
N THR A 214 -11.38 -4.39 1.25
CA THR A 214 -11.63 -4.08 2.66
C THR A 214 -13.06 -4.42 3.11
N GLY A 215 -14.03 -4.41 2.19
CA GLY A 215 -15.41 -4.75 2.54
C GLY A 215 -16.41 -4.46 1.42
N PRO A 216 -17.69 -4.84 1.61
CA PRO A 216 -18.29 -5.46 2.80
C PRO A 216 -17.82 -6.88 3.09
N GLN A 217 -17.34 -7.62 2.06
CA GLN A 217 -16.67 -8.90 2.23
C GLN A 217 -15.17 -8.67 2.41
N LYS A 218 -14.59 -9.23 3.47
CA LYS A 218 -13.16 -9.11 3.79
C LYS A 218 -12.36 -10.13 3.00
N THR A 219 -11.91 -9.78 1.79
CA THR A 219 -11.28 -10.74 0.87
C THR A 219 -9.94 -10.26 0.34
N TRP A 220 -9.09 -11.22 -0.01
CA TRP A 220 -7.95 -11.02 -0.90
C TRP A 220 -8.26 -11.74 -2.20
N MET A 221 -8.08 -11.02 -3.30
CA MET A 221 -8.28 -11.52 -4.67
C MET A 221 -6.95 -11.73 -5.35
N ARG A 222 -6.89 -12.67 -6.29
CA ARG A 222 -5.73 -12.93 -7.14
C ARG A 222 -6.14 -12.89 -8.61
N TYR A 223 -5.37 -12.18 -9.41
CA TYR A 223 -5.62 -12.01 -10.85
C TYR A 223 -4.42 -12.52 -11.64
N PRO A 224 -4.60 -13.45 -12.62
CA PRO A 224 -3.55 -13.79 -13.58
C PRO A 224 -3.13 -12.55 -14.37
N VAL A 225 -1.82 -12.32 -14.51
CA VAL A 225 -1.26 -11.21 -15.28
C VAL A 225 -0.83 -11.74 -16.65
N LYS A 226 -1.35 -11.15 -17.71
CA LYS A 226 -0.99 -11.49 -19.09
C LYS A 226 0.32 -10.81 -19.50
N PRO A 227 0.97 -11.27 -20.58
CA PRO A 227 2.22 -10.67 -21.06
C PRO A 227 2.13 -9.17 -21.37
N ASP A 228 0.98 -8.70 -21.86
CA ASP A 228 0.70 -7.28 -22.13
C ASP A 228 0.42 -6.44 -20.89
N GLY A 229 0.37 -7.06 -19.70
CA GLY A 229 0.08 -6.42 -18.42
C GLY A 229 -1.41 -6.30 -18.10
N SER A 230 -2.31 -6.72 -18.99
CA SER A 230 -3.72 -6.86 -18.66
C SER A 230 -3.97 -8.05 -17.71
N LEU A 231 -5.15 -8.08 -17.07
CA LEU A 231 -5.48 -9.12 -16.11
C LEU A 231 -6.44 -10.16 -16.70
N GLY A 232 -6.31 -11.39 -16.24
CA GLY A 232 -7.32 -12.43 -16.41
C GLY A 232 -8.43 -12.30 -15.36
N PRO A 233 -9.42 -13.22 -15.39
CA PRO A 233 -10.49 -13.26 -14.39
C PRO A 233 -9.92 -13.37 -12.98
N GLY A 234 -10.49 -12.60 -12.04
CA GLY A 234 -10.11 -12.66 -10.64
C GLY A 234 -10.62 -13.94 -9.96
N GLU A 235 -9.84 -14.46 -9.04
CA GLU A 235 -10.21 -15.58 -8.20
C GLU A 235 -10.05 -15.21 -6.72
N LEU A 236 -10.89 -15.78 -5.88
CA LEU A 236 -10.79 -15.61 -4.43
C LEU A 236 -9.51 -16.30 -3.94
N PHE A 237 -8.61 -15.50 -3.33
CA PHE A 237 -7.37 -16.03 -2.75
C PHE A 237 -7.57 -16.42 -1.27
N CYS A 238 -8.25 -15.56 -0.49
CA CYS A 238 -8.67 -15.87 0.86
C CYS A 238 -9.86 -14.99 1.29
N ASP A 239 -10.72 -15.54 2.16
CA ASP A 239 -11.86 -14.85 2.76
C ASP A 239 -11.69 -14.81 4.29
N ALA A 240 -11.65 -13.60 4.85
CA ALA A 240 -11.59 -13.35 6.28
C ALA A 240 -12.91 -12.81 6.84
N SER A 241 -14.02 -12.90 6.10
CA SER A 241 -15.31 -12.32 6.50
C SER A 241 -15.88 -12.92 7.80
N SER A 242 -15.51 -14.17 8.12
CA SER A 242 -15.91 -14.84 9.35
C SER A 242 -15.07 -14.44 10.58
N ASP A 243 -13.92 -13.80 10.39
CA ASP A 243 -13.07 -13.37 11.50
C ASP A 243 -13.60 -12.04 12.08
N THR A 244 -13.99 -12.09 13.36
CA THR A 244 -14.61 -10.96 14.07
C THR A 244 -13.61 -10.05 14.78
N ARG A 245 -12.32 -10.38 14.77
CA ARG A 245 -11.27 -9.51 15.30
C ARG A 245 -11.25 -8.16 14.57
N ALA A 246 -10.76 -7.13 15.24
CA ALA A 246 -10.59 -5.80 14.63
C ALA A 246 -9.60 -5.86 13.45
N GLY A 247 -9.87 -5.08 12.43
CA GLY A 247 -9.07 -5.00 11.20
C GLY A 247 -9.80 -5.58 9.98
N ASN A 248 -9.30 -5.20 8.82
CA ASN A 248 -9.84 -5.61 7.52
C ASN A 248 -8.66 -5.91 6.58
N PRO A 249 -8.88 -6.62 5.46
CA PRO A 249 -7.92 -6.65 4.36
C PRO A 249 -7.57 -5.24 3.91
N ASP A 250 -6.29 -4.88 4.06
CA ASP A 250 -5.75 -3.55 3.76
C ASP A 250 -4.43 -3.72 3.00
N GLY A 251 -3.34 -3.06 3.34
CA GLY A 251 -2.07 -3.22 2.66
C GLY A 251 -1.60 -4.67 2.51
N ILE A 252 -0.96 -4.99 1.39
CA ILE A 252 -0.50 -6.35 1.04
C ILE A 252 0.90 -6.29 0.43
N LYS A 253 1.77 -7.25 0.80
CA LYS A 253 3.10 -7.40 0.22
C LYS A 253 3.44 -8.89 0.05
N VAL A 254 4.46 -9.20 -0.74
CA VAL A 254 4.88 -10.56 -1.06
C VAL A 254 6.38 -10.72 -0.78
N ASP A 255 6.80 -11.86 -0.23
CA ASP A 255 8.21 -12.17 -0.05
C ASP A 255 8.81 -12.88 -1.28
N ARG A 256 10.14 -13.09 -1.24
CA ARG A 256 10.88 -13.72 -2.34
C ARG A 256 10.46 -15.17 -2.61
N ALA A 257 9.91 -15.86 -1.62
CA ALA A 257 9.42 -17.23 -1.76
C ALA A 257 7.97 -17.30 -2.29
N GLY A 258 7.32 -16.13 -2.45
CA GLY A 258 5.94 -16.01 -2.92
C GLY A 258 4.91 -16.07 -1.79
N ASN A 259 5.32 -16.08 -0.52
CA ASN A 259 4.36 -15.97 0.57
C ASN A 259 3.77 -14.56 0.58
N VAL A 260 2.47 -14.48 0.81
CA VAL A 260 1.71 -13.23 0.78
C VAL A 260 1.44 -12.77 2.22
N TYR A 261 1.65 -11.48 2.47
CA TYR A 261 1.45 -10.84 3.77
C TYR A 261 0.38 -9.76 3.60
N GLY A 262 -0.74 -9.90 4.29
CA GLY A 262 -1.84 -8.94 4.22
C GLY A 262 -2.21 -8.42 5.60
N ALA A 263 -2.42 -7.10 5.71
CA ALA A 263 -3.14 -6.55 6.84
C ALA A 263 -4.53 -7.18 6.90
N GLY A 264 -4.97 -7.58 8.08
CA GLY A 264 -6.23 -8.29 8.27
C GLY A 264 -6.71 -8.28 9.71
N PRO A 265 -7.78 -9.01 10.01
CA PRO A 265 -8.30 -9.11 11.37
C PRO A 265 -7.25 -9.61 12.37
N GLY A 266 -7.01 -8.84 13.43
CA GLY A 266 -6.06 -9.18 14.50
C GLY A 266 -4.59 -8.93 14.19
N GLY A 267 -4.20 -8.55 12.96
CA GLY A 267 -2.80 -8.29 12.66
C GLY A 267 -2.41 -8.49 11.19
N VAL A 268 -1.22 -9.05 10.95
CA VAL A 268 -0.73 -9.39 9.60
C VAL A 268 -0.91 -10.89 9.38
N TRP A 269 -1.72 -11.25 8.39
CA TRP A 269 -1.92 -12.62 7.94
C TRP A 269 -0.80 -13.02 6.96
N ILE A 270 -0.23 -14.20 7.16
CA ILE A 270 0.80 -14.77 6.28
C ILE A 270 0.19 -15.97 5.55
N PHE A 271 0.20 -15.92 4.22
CA PHE A 271 -0.32 -16.98 3.37
C PHE A 271 0.81 -17.66 2.60
N SER A 272 0.65 -18.95 2.33
CA SER A 272 1.45 -19.61 1.30
C SER A 272 1.09 -19.08 -0.10
N PRO A 273 1.91 -19.33 -1.13
CA PRO A 273 1.56 -18.99 -2.52
C PRO A 273 0.25 -19.61 -3.01
N ALA A 274 -0.19 -20.70 -2.37
CA ALA A 274 -1.46 -21.38 -2.66
C ALA A 274 -2.68 -20.81 -1.92
N GLY A 275 -2.50 -19.74 -1.10
CA GLY A 275 -3.58 -19.12 -0.33
C GLY A 275 -3.87 -19.75 1.03
N LYS A 276 -3.06 -20.73 1.48
CA LYS A 276 -3.22 -21.31 2.82
C LYS A 276 -2.75 -20.31 3.89
N HIS A 277 -3.59 -19.96 4.85
CA HIS A 277 -3.22 -19.14 6.00
C HIS A 277 -2.26 -19.92 6.91
N LEU A 278 -1.03 -19.42 7.03
CA LEU A 278 0.06 -20.07 7.77
C LEU A 278 0.24 -19.55 9.19
N ALA A 279 0.09 -18.24 9.35
CA ALA A 279 0.25 -17.57 10.63
C ALA A 279 -0.40 -16.18 10.62
N THR A 280 -0.66 -15.65 11.82
CA THR A 280 -0.97 -14.22 12.03
C THR A 280 0.08 -13.61 12.96
N ILE A 281 0.77 -12.55 12.52
CA ILE A 281 1.52 -11.68 13.42
C ILE A 281 0.49 -10.82 14.15
N LEU A 282 0.35 -11.05 15.45
CA LEU A 282 -0.62 -10.31 16.28
C LEU A 282 -0.08 -8.91 16.56
N VAL A 283 -0.87 -7.89 16.20
CA VAL A 283 -0.51 -6.49 16.41
C VAL A 283 -1.55 -5.85 17.34
N PRO A 284 -1.12 -5.10 18.39
CA PRO A 284 -2.06 -4.53 19.36
C PRO A 284 -3.04 -3.50 18.80
N GLU A 285 -2.76 -2.99 17.61
CA GLU A 285 -3.52 -1.96 16.90
C GLU A 285 -3.99 -2.49 15.55
N VAL A 286 -5.02 -1.88 14.96
CA VAL A 286 -5.50 -2.25 13.62
C VAL A 286 -4.40 -1.94 12.60
N VAL A 287 -3.94 -2.97 11.91
CA VAL A 287 -2.93 -2.87 10.87
C VAL A 287 -3.54 -2.24 9.62
N SER A 288 -2.88 -1.25 9.08
CA SER A 288 -3.23 -0.59 7.82
C SER A 288 -2.37 -1.11 6.66
N ASN A 289 -1.04 -1.12 6.81
CA ASN A 289 -0.14 -1.51 5.73
C ASN A 289 1.16 -2.12 6.28
N LEU A 290 1.99 -2.62 5.39
CA LEU A 290 3.28 -3.23 5.72
C LEU A 290 4.25 -3.09 4.55
N ASN A 291 5.53 -3.14 4.83
CA ASN A 291 6.56 -3.22 3.80
C ASN A 291 7.87 -3.79 4.35
N TRP A 292 8.67 -4.29 3.46
CA TRP A 292 9.97 -4.84 3.76
C TRP A 292 11.05 -3.76 3.80
N GLY A 293 12.06 -3.94 4.63
CA GLY A 293 13.21 -3.05 4.70
C GLY A 293 14.34 -3.61 5.54
N GLY A 294 15.15 -2.70 6.08
CA GLY A 294 16.36 -3.05 6.80
C GLY A 294 17.55 -3.34 5.88
N PRO A 295 18.76 -3.47 6.44
CA PRO A 295 19.99 -3.64 5.66
C PRO A 295 20.00 -4.92 4.78
N ASP A 296 19.38 -5.98 5.26
CA ASP A 296 19.30 -7.29 4.59
C ASP A 296 17.95 -7.57 3.93
N GLY A 297 16.97 -6.64 4.07
CA GLY A 297 15.62 -6.76 3.52
C GLY A 297 14.73 -7.77 4.26
N ARG A 298 15.04 -8.10 5.51
CA ARG A 298 14.28 -9.06 6.33
C ARG A 298 13.43 -8.43 7.40
N SER A 299 13.57 -7.15 7.65
CA SER A 299 12.71 -6.42 8.57
C SER A 299 11.36 -6.12 7.91
N LEU A 300 10.28 -6.59 8.49
CA LEU A 300 8.92 -6.22 8.12
C LEU A 300 8.51 -5.02 8.96
N PHE A 301 8.28 -3.89 8.33
CA PHE A 301 7.71 -2.69 8.92
C PHE A 301 6.20 -2.71 8.77
N ILE A 302 5.47 -2.38 9.83
CA ILE A 302 4.01 -2.47 9.90
C ILE A 302 3.49 -1.14 10.40
N THR A 303 2.63 -0.49 9.64
CA THR A 303 1.83 0.65 10.09
C THR A 303 0.53 0.13 10.67
N ALA A 304 0.16 0.66 11.84
CA ALA A 304 -1.03 0.23 12.53
C ALA A 304 -1.61 1.39 13.36
N SER A 305 -2.79 1.85 12.99
CA SER A 305 -3.48 2.98 13.63
C SER A 305 -2.53 4.11 14.03
N SER A 306 -2.16 4.19 15.31
CA SER A 306 -1.36 5.28 15.88
C SER A 306 0.14 5.02 15.91
N SER A 307 0.62 3.88 15.41
CA SER A 307 2.00 3.43 15.62
C SER A 307 2.61 2.76 14.38
N VAL A 308 3.94 2.67 14.40
CA VAL A 308 4.73 1.90 13.44
C VAL A 308 5.51 0.84 14.21
N TYR A 309 5.46 -0.39 13.71
CA TYR A 309 6.13 -1.55 14.30
C TYR A 309 7.15 -2.15 13.32
N GLN A 310 8.04 -2.98 13.87
CA GLN A 310 9.01 -3.78 13.13
C GLN A 310 9.06 -5.20 13.70
N MET A 311 9.18 -6.18 12.81
CA MET A 311 9.53 -7.56 13.16
C MET A 311 10.54 -8.11 12.15
N ASP A 312 11.61 -8.74 12.64
CA ASP A 312 12.57 -9.39 11.76
C ASP A 312 12.12 -10.83 11.45
N LEU A 313 12.19 -11.18 10.17
CA LEU A 313 11.76 -12.47 9.65
C LEU A 313 12.93 -13.26 9.07
N LYS A 314 12.75 -14.57 8.86
CA LYS A 314 13.76 -15.45 8.22
C LYS A 314 13.84 -15.25 6.71
N VAL A 315 12.81 -14.71 6.12
CA VAL A 315 12.64 -14.47 4.67
C VAL A 315 12.91 -13.00 4.34
N ALA A 316 13.13 -12.70 3.07
CA ALA A 316 13.40 -11.34 2.62
C ALA A 316 12.41 -10.91 1.53
N ALA A 317 12.31 -9.60 1.33
CA ALA A 317 11.57 -8.98 0.25
C ALA A 317 11.93 -9.50 -1.15
N VAL A 318 10.99 -9.36 -2.07
CA VAL A 318 11.31 -9.35 -3.50
C VAL A 318 12.20 -8.12 -3.76
N ARG A 319 13.39 -8.34 -4.33
CA ARG A 319 14.25 -7.23 -4.78
C ARG A 319 13.75 -6.78 -6.17
N ARG A 320 13.26 -5.60 -6.24
CA ARG A 320 12.89 -4.93 -7.49
C ARG A 320 13.71 -3.67 -7.68
#